data_726b6f48842ad92dd7932668aca95886
#
_entry.id   726b6f48842ad92dd7932668aca95886
#
_cell.length_a   1.000
_cell.length_b   1.000
_cell.length_c   1.000
_cell.angle_alpha   90.00
_cell.angle_beta   90.00
_cell.angle_gamma   90.00
#
_symmetry.space_group_name_H-M   'P 1'
#
loop_
_entity.id
_entity.type
_entity.pdbx_description
1 polymer ?
#
loop_
_entity_poly.entity_id
_entity_poly.type
_entity_poly.pdbx_seq_one_letter_code
_entity_poly.pdbx_strand_id
1 'polypeptide(L)'
;MAKSYTLIQAQTLTATTASVTFSNIPQNYTDLILKVSARSALAGTGTSRAIQLQINGDTTYSNYRERFLRTNDTGAADSGAFLSSTGLKYYIYGLPNANATASSFGAAELTFINYADSSYKTFSAEAFAEGFHNPFTGTAGNSVTAALWVNTAAITTLVLNPDDSSFAAGSTFYLYGIGGTRATGGTITSDNNYTYHTFTSTSTFTALEKIKNAEVLLVAGGGSGGYTISNGGGGGGGAGGVSYTAGQTLYAGTSYTALIGAGGATATSATVLSGSNSQFSSLTAAVGGGGGGGTGATGGSGGGGGDSSSGGAATTGQGNAGGAGQGQQSAGGGGGAGTAGTAGYTNANSGNSGPGGLGTSSYTYWHYATSTGVSSGGTYFIAGGGGGGNKKDTPNGAGAGGLGGGGAGGVALSAGTAGTANTGGGGGGASSNYPTGSNGAAGGSGLVIIRYPSV
;
A
#
# COMPACT_ATOMS: atom_id res chain seq x y z
N MET A 1 -4.78 16.51 -2.99
CA MET A 1 -5.46 15.24 -3.35
C MET A 1 -6.96 15.47 -3.39
N ALA A 2 -7.65 15.02 -4.44
CA ALA A 2 -9.10 14.95 -4.42
C ALA A 2 -9.51 13.94 -3.33
N LYS A 3 -10.44 14.32 -2.46
CA LYS A 3 -10.95 13.38 -1.45
C LYS A 3 -11.90 12.39 -2.15
N SER A 4 -11.66 11.10 -2.06
CA SER A 4 -12.57 10.08 -2.57
C SER A 4 -13.77 9.88 -1.67
N TYR A 5 -14.90 9.64 -2.32
CA TYR A 5 -16.16 9.27 -1.68
C TYR A 5 -16.37 7.77 -1.87
N THR A 6 -16.33 7.01 -0.80
CA THR A 6 -16.67 5.58 -0.82
C THR A 6 -18.07 5.39 -0.24
N LEU A 7 -19.01 4.84 -1.03
CA LEU A 7 -20.34 4.53 -0.52
C LEU A 7 -20.27 3.45 0.54
N ILE A 8 -20.64 3.78 1.77
CA ILE A 8 -20.70 2.85 2.91
C ILE A 8 -22.05 2.12 2.92
N GLN A 9 -23.15 2.89 2.93
CA GLN A 9 -24.50 2.35 2.96
C GLN A 9 -25.44 3.25 2.13
N ALA A 10 -26.46 2.63 1.53
CA ALA A 10 -27.52 3.33 0.83
C ALA A 10 -28.88 2.77 1.26
N GLN A 11 -29.87 3.64 1.44
CA GLN A 11 -31.25 3.26 1.73
C GLN A 11 -32.20 4.05 0.83
N THR A 12 -33.10 3.34 0.16
CA THR A 12 -34.22 3.92 -0.59
C THR A 12 -35.51 3.35 -0.01
N LEU A 13 -36.39 4.21 0.46
CA LEU A 13 -37.60 3.77 1.14
C LEU A 13 -38.69 3.43 0.09
N THR A 14 -39.20 2.21 0.17
CA THR A 14 -40.32 1.74 -0.65
C THR A 14 -41.70 1.92 0.02
N ALA A 15 -41.69 2.22 1.31
CA ALA A 15 -42.87 2.48 2.14
C ALA A 15 -42.55 3.57 3.17
N THR A 16 -43.60 4.12 3.78
CA THR A 16 -43.49 5.06 4.92
C THR A 16 -42.74 4.42 6.08
N THR A 17 -41.72 5.10 6.56
CA THR A 17 -40.78 4.55 7.53
C THR A 17 -40.47 5.56 8.64
N ALA A 18 -40.62 5.18 9.91
CA ALA A 18 -40.47 6.08 11.04
C ALA A 18 -39.01 6.57 11.26
N SER A 19 -38.02 5.75 10.94
CA SER A 19 -36.60 6.11 11.09
C SER A 19 -35.73 5.40 10.08
N VAL A 20 -34.58 5.98 9.77
CA VAL A 20 -33.50 5.39 8.96
C VAL A 20 -32.27 5.27 9.84
N THR A 21 -31.68 4.06 9.90
CA THR A 21 -30.52 3.78 10.73
C THR A 21 -29.36 3.31 9.89
N PHE A 22 -28.21 3.96 10.04
CA PHE A 22 -26.92 3.49 9.58
C PHE A 22 -26.18 2.91 10.79
N SER A 23 -25.88 1.62 10.75
CA SER A 23 -25.18 0.90 11.83
C SER A 23 -23.90 0.26 11.33
N ASN A 24 -23.03 -0.15 12.25
CA ASN A 24 -21.73 -0.75 11.92
C ASN A 24 -20.91 0.12 10.96
N ILE A 25 -20.90 1.44 11.21
CA ILE A 25 -20.14 2.39 10.39
C ILE A 25 -18.65 2.04 10.53
N PRO A 26 -17.94 1.75 9.42
CA PRO A 26 -16.51 1.41 9.46
C PRO A 26 -15.70 2.55 10.04
N GLN A 27 -14.60 2.24 10.76
CA GLN A 27 -13.78 3.23 11.47
C GLN A 27 -12.46 3.56 10.73
N ASN A 28 -12.38 3.26 9.46
CA ASN A 28 -11.19 3.40 8.62
C ASN A 28 -11.21 4.61 7.68
N TYR A 29 -12.24 5.44 7.74
CA TYR A 29 -12.32 6.72 7.01
C TYR A 29 -11.91 7.88 7.93
N THR A 30 -11.51 9.02 7.34
CA THR A 30 -11.24 10.24 8.11
C THR A 30 -12.54 10.98 8.43
N ASP A 31 -13.41 11.12 7.44
CA ASP A 31 -14.65 11.87 7.56
C ASP A 31 -15.83 11.05 7.02
N LEU A 32 -17.06 11.46 7.38
CA LEU A 32 -18.30 10.94 6.78
C LEU A 32 -19.07 12.05 6.09
N ILE A 33 -19.73 11.71 4.99
CA ILE A 33 -20.77 12.55 4.39
C ILE A 33 -22.06 11.74 4.29
N LEU A 34 -23.13 12.32 4.81
CA LEU A 34 -24.47 11.79 4.68
C LEU A 34 -25.27 12.68 3.74
N LYS A 35 -25.73 12.13 2.60
CA LYS A 35 -26.60 12.80 1.64
C LYS A 35 -28.00 12.27 1.77
N VAL A 36 -28.96 13.19 1.86
CA VAL A 36 -30.37 12.89 2.08
C VAL A 36 -31.20 13.56 1.00
N SER A 37 -32.11 12.83 0.38
CA SER A 37 -33.24 13.37 -0.36
C SER A 37 -34.51 12.77 0.24
N ALA A 38 -35.25 13.55 1.02
CA ALA A 38 -36.33 13.02 1.83
C ALA A 38 -37.56 13.93 1.89
N ARG A 39 -38.70 13.33 2.23
CA ARG A 39 -40.00 13.99 2.47
C ARG A 39 -40.62 13.38 3.73
N SER A 40 -41.29 14.19 4.56
CA SER A 40 -42.15 13.69 5.62
C SER A 40 -43.49 13.23 5.07
N ALA A 41 -44.02 12.15 5.62
CA ALA A 41 -45.33 11.62 5.27
C ALA A 41 -46.50 12.37 5.99
N LEU A 42 -46.16 13.20 6.99
CA LEU A 42 -47.20 13.91 7.77
C LEU A 42 -47.78 15.08 7.02
N ALA A 43 -49.12 15.18 7.01
CA ALA A 43 -49.86 16.39 6.68
C ALA A 43 -50.03 17.20 7.98
N GLY A 44 -49.52 18.43 8.04
CA GLY A 44 -49.61 19.28 9.24
C GLY A 44 -49.64 20.74 8.86
N THR A 45 -49.63 21.64 9.84
CA THR A 45 -49.51 23.08 9.60
C THR A 45 -48.12 23.39 9.03
N GLY A 46 -48.08 24.18 7.94
CA GLY A 46 -46.82 24.49 7.23
C GLY A 46 -46.47 23.43 6.19
N THR A 47 -45.34 23.61 5.53
CA THR A 47 -44.89 22.82 4.39
C THR A 47 -43.54 22.13 4.62
N SER A 48 -42.87 22.38 5.73
CA SER A 48 -41.59 21.80 6.05
C SER A 48 -41.45 21.31 7.50
N ARG A 49 -40.53 20.40 7.70
CA ARG A 49 -40.16 19.75 8.95
C ARG A 49 -38.66 19.70 9.12
N ALA A 50 -38.21 19.25 10.29
CA ALA A 50 -36.82 18.95 10.54
C ALA A 50 -36.54 17.45 10.48
N ILE A 51 -35.34 17.11 10.06
CA ILE A 51 -34.75 15.80 10.28
C ILE A 51 -34.07 15.84 11.64
N GLN A 52 -34.41 14.92 12.51
CA GLN A 52 -33.72 14.71 13.77
C GLN A 52 -32.60 13.68 13.57
N LEU A 53 -31.39 14.03 14.02
CA LEU A 53 -30.24 13.14 13.99
C LEU A 53 -29.81 12.76 15.40
N GLN A 54 -29.70 11.47 15.67
CA GLN A 54 -29.13 10.91 16.90
C GLN A 54 -27.87 10.12 16.58
N ILE A 55 -26.83 10.29 17.40
CA ILE A 55 -25.53 9.63 17.27
C ILE A 55 -25.39 8.55 18.33
N ASN A 56 -25.02 7.32 17.91
CA ASN A 56 -24.74 6.16 18.78
C ASN A 56 -25.84 5.85 19.82
N GLY A 57 -27.08 6.24 19.57
CA GLY A 57 -28.15 6.07 20.54
C GLY A 57 -27.99 6.91 21.82
N ASP A 58 -27.12 7.93 21.79
CA ASP A 58 -26.88 8.80 22.95
C ASP A 58 -28.16 9.52 23.36
N THR A 59 -28.57 9.37 24.62
CA THR A 59 -29.74 9.98 25.21
C THR A 59 -29.41 11.13 26.17
N THR A 60 -28.15 11.52 26.25
CA THR A 60 -27.69 12.60 27.13
C THR A 60 -27.83 13.95 26.43
N TYR A 61 -28.88 14.69 26.74
CA TYR A 61 -29.22 15.96 26.06
C TYR A 61 -28.08 17.00 26.10
N SER A 62 -27.30 17.08 27.17
CA SER A 62 -26.16 18.00 27.27
C SER A 62 -25.03 17.72 26.29
N ASN A 63 -25.03 16.56 25.65
CA ASN A 63 -24.07 16.21 24.62
C ASN A 63 -24.41 16.82 23.26
N TYR A 64 -25.64 17.31 23.05
CA TYR A 64 -26.12 17.84 21.80
C TYR A 64 -26.13 19.37 21.81
N ARG A 65 -25.21 19.99 21.05
CA ARG A 65 -25.08 21.45 20.95
C ARG A 65 -25.06 21.84 19.49
N GLU A 66 -25.92 22.80 19.08
CA GLU A 66 -25.96 23.27 17.71
C GLU A 66 -26.14 24.77 17.62
N ARG A 67 -25.67 25.34 16.51
CA ARG A 67 -25.90 26.68 16.04
C ARG A 67 -26.43 26.57 14.62
N PHE A 68 -27.49 27.35 14.30
CA PHE A 68 -28.07 27.35 12.97
C PHE A 68 -28.28 28.76 12.46
N LEU A 69 -28.24 28.85 11.14
CA LEU A 69 -28.76 29.96 10.37
C LEU A 69 -29.77 29.39 9.38
N ARG A 70 -30.97 29.94 9.33
CA ARG A 70 -32.03 29.52 8.41
C ARG A 70 -32.80 30.72 7.91
N THR A 71 -33.49 30.59 6.81
CA THR A 71 -34.49 31.57 6.41
C THR A 71 -35.84 31.17 7.02
N ASN A 72 -36.55 32.13 7.60
CA ASN A 72 -37.90 31.93 8.05
C ASN A 72 -38.89 32.15 6.87
N ASP A 73 -40.21 31.96 7.10
CA ASP A 73 -41.25 32.01 6.09
C ASP A 73 -41.46 33.40 5.46
N THR A 74 -40.94 34.41 6.10
CA THR A 74 -41.00 35.78 5.54
C THR A 74 -39.76 36.09 4.67
N GLY A 75 -38.87 35.11 4.49
CA GLY A 75 -37.60 35.28 3.80
C GLY A 75 -36.54 35.98 4.66
N ALA A 76 -36.83 36.30 5.92
CA ALA A 76 -35.86 36.89 6.84
C ALA A 76 -34.92 35.82 7.39
N ALA A 77 -33.64 36.20 7.63
CA ALA A 77 -32.70 35.34 8.30
C ALA A 77 -33.12 35.14 9.77
N ASP A 78 -33.11 33.89 10.23
CA ASP A 78 -33.30 33.51 11.62
C ASP A 78 -32.07 32.70 12.06
N SER A 79 -31.55 33.03 13.23
CA SER A 79 -30.36 32.36 13.80
C SER A 79 -30.59 32.04 15.26
N GLY A 80 -30.07 30.91 15.69
CA GLY A 80 -30.23 30.49 17.06
C GLY A 80 -29.18 29.49 17.53
N ALA A 81 -29.31 29.16 18.80
CA ALA A 81 -28.58 28.07 19.42
C ALA A 81 -29.59 27.17 20.11
N PHE A 82 -29.54 25.89 19.85
CA PHE A 82 -30.20 24.93 20.70
C PHE A 82 -29.19 24.24 21.61
N LEU A 83 -29.47 24.34 22.91
CA LEU A 83 -29.12 23.33 23.88
C LEU A 83 -30.40 22.53 23.99
N SER A 84 -30.43 21.30 23.52
CA SER A 84 -31.65 20.49 23.56
C SER A 84 -32.14 20.42 25.00
N SER A 85 -33.29 21.03 25.33
CA SER A 85 -33.88 20.97 26.70
C SER A 85 -34.84 19.79 26.82
N THR A 86 -35.30 19.22 25.71
CA THR A 86 -36.30 18.14 25.70
C THR A 86 -36.06 17.10 24.60
N GLY A 87 -35.19 17.39 23.61
CA GLY A 87 -34.91 16.50 22.49
C GLY A 87 -33.46 15.98 22.53
N LEU A 88 -33.31 14.70 22.32
CA LEU A 88 -32.02 13.98 22.37
C LEU A 88 -31.39 13.91 20.97
N LYS A 89 -31.50 14.97 20.16
CA LYS A 89 -31.18 14.94 18.72
C LYS A 89 -30.85 16.33 18.19
N TYR A 90 -30.10 16.36 17.10
CA TYR A 90 -29.92 17.58 16.31
C TYR A 90 -31.09 17.79 15.36
N TYR A 91 -31.41 19.06 15.05
CA TYR A 91 -32.47 19.43 14.12
C TYR A 91 -31.88 20.01 12.85
N ILE A 92 -32.09 19.33 11.72
CA ILE A 92 -31.70 19.76 10.39
C ILE A 92 -32.97 20.16 9.66
N TYR A 93 -33.16 21.46 9.46
CA TYR A 93 -34.36 22.02 8.84
C TYR A 93 -34.24 21.91 7.32
N GLY A 94 -35.29 21.47 6.63
CA GLY A 94 -35.30 21.31 5.19
C GLY A 94 -35.96 20.03 4.71
N LEU A 95 -36.93 19.49 5.47
CA LEU A 95 -37.72 18.33 5.09
C LEU A 95 -39.13 18.76 4.66
N PRO A 96 -39.51 18.68 3.36
CA PRO A 96 -40.89 18.98 2.94
C PRO A 96 -41.84 17.98 3.59
N ASN A 97 -43.04 18.44 3.93
CA ASN A 97 -44.10 17.56 4.45
C ASN A 97 -45.16 17.25 3.35
N ALA A 98 -46.23 16.53 3.71
CA ALA A 98 -47.26 16.12 2.76
C ALA A 98 -48.01 17.29 2.12
N ASN A 99 -47.99 18.50 2.70
CA ASN A 99 -48.63 19.70 2.15
C ASN A 99 -47.73 20.47 1.14
N ALA A 100 -46.45 20.16 1.02
CA ALA A 100 -45.57 20.68 -0.02
C ALA A 100 -46.00 20.13 -1.39
N THR A 101 -45.50 20.72 -2.48
CA THR A 101 -45.78 20.24 -3.84
C THR A 101 -45.60 18.73 -3.94
N ALA A 102 -46.59 18.07 -4.56
CA ALA A 102 -46.52 16.61 -4.71
C ALA A 102 -45.20 16.16 -5.38
N SER A 103 -44.63 15.11 -4.86
CA SER A 103 -43.33 14.55 -5.33
C SER A 103 -42.11 15.48 -5.15
N SER A 104 -42.21 16.58 -4.40
CA SER A 104 -41.04 17.34 -4.00
C SER A 104 -40.36 16.69 -2.80
N PHE A 105 -39.03 16.56 -2.84
CA PHE A 105 -38.17 16.06 -1.78
C PHE A 105 -37.15 17.14 -1.39
N GLY A 106 -36.89 17.28 -0.11
CA GLY A 106 -35.82 18.12 0.37
C GLY A 106 -34.47 17.47 0.19
N ALA A 107 -33.42 18.27 0.15
CA ALA A 107 -32.05 17.81 0.10
C ALA A 107 -31.31 18.24 1.36
N ALA A 108 -30.49 17.34 1.92
CA ALA A 108 -29.57 17.68 3.00
C ALA A 108 -28.23 16.98 2.78
N GLU A 109 -27.15 17.69 3.15
CA GLU A 109 -25.81 17.13 3.23
C GLU A 109 -25.23 17.42 4.61
N LEU A 110 -24.73 16.37 5.26
CA LEU A 110 -24.09 16.45 6.58
C LEU A 110 -22.66 15.97 6.45
N THR A 111 -21.70 16.75 6.94
CA THR A 111 -20.29 16.41 6.95
C THR A 111 -19.79 16.25 8.39
N PHE A 112 -19.34 15.05 8.75
CA PHE A 112 -18.75 14.71 10.04
C PHE A 112 -17.24 14.60 9.88
N ILE A 113 -16.50 15.48 10.55
CA ILE A 113 -15.04 15.52 10.49
C ILE A 113 -14.46 14.68 11.63
N ASN A 114 -13.43 13.87 11.33
CA ASN A 114 -12.72 13.06 12.32
C ASN A 114 -13.66 12.20 13.18
N TYR A 115 -14.67 11.60 12.57
CA TYR A 115 -15.75 10.89 13.28
C TYR A 115 -15.29 9.67 14.10
N ALA A 116 -14.12 9.10 13.78
CA ALA A 116 -13.53 7.95 14.46
C ALA A 116 -12.55 8.31 15.59
N ASP A 117 -12.14 9.57 15.70
CA ASP A 117 -11.16 10.03 16.68
C ASP A 117 -11.68 10.00 18.13
N SER A 118 -10.76 10.10 19.09
CA SER A 118 -11.08 10.24 20.53
C SER A 118 -11.34 11.69 20.98
N SER A 119 -11.70 12.60 20.03
CA SER A 119 -12.10 13.98 20.30
C SER A 119 -13.61 14.15 20.25
N TYR A 120 -14.14 15.28 20.72
CA TYR A 120 -15.56 15.63 20.50
C TYR A 120 -15.83 15.75 18.99
N LYS A 121 -17.01 15.31 18.56
CA LYS A 121 -17.34 15.26 17.13
C LYS A 121 -18.03 16.55 16.71
N THR A 122 -17.48 17.20 15.69
CA THR A 122 -18.12 18.34 15.02
C THR A 122 -18.70 17.90 13.69
N PHE A 123 -19.83 18.47 13.32
CA PHE A 123 -20.35 18.31 11.98
C PHE A 123 -21.04 19.59 11.52
N SER A 124 -21.13 19.77 10.21
CA SER A 124 -21.97 20.76 9.56
C SER A 124 -23.09 20.08 8.80
N ALA A 125 -24.23 20.77 8.66
CA ALA A 125 -25.33 20.34 7.83
C ALA A 125 -25.81 21.52 6.99
N GLU A 126 -26.04 21.26 5.71
CA GLU A 126 -26.73 22.16 4.80
C GLU A 126 -28.00 21.47 4.32
N ALA A 127 -29.14 22.15 4.37
CA ALA A 127 -30.39 21.56 3.96
C ALA A 127 -31.29 22.58 3.23
N PHE A 128 -32.05 22.07 2.28
CA PHE A 128 -33.00 22.83 1.47
C PHE A 128 -34.29 22.05 1.25
N ALA A 129 -35.42 22.70 1.38
CA ALA A 129 -36.72 22.16 1.00
C ALA A 129 -37.54 23.19 0.26
N GLU A 130 -38.39 22.73 -0.66
CA GLU A 130 -39.49 23.51 -1.20
C GLU A 130 -40.50 23.86 -0.09
N GLY A 131 -41.05 25.06 -0.08
CA GLY A 131 -42.06 25.48 0.89
C GLY A 131 -41.85 26.92 1.40
N PHE A 132 -41.11 27.71 0.67
CA PHE A 132 -40.75 29.09 1.01
C PHE A 132 -41.92 30.06 1.02
N HIS A 133 -43.11 29.68 0.62
CA HIS A 133 -44.18 30.65 0.40
C HIS A 133 -45.52 30.16 0.93
N ASN A 134 -45.63 29.94 2.22
CA ASN A 134 -46.94 30.03 2.85
C ASN A 134 -46.90 31.14 3.90
N PRO A 135 -47.65 32.23 3.73
CA PRO A 135 -47.61 33.40 4.62
C PRO A 135 -48.17 33.14 6.02
N PHE A 136 -48.57 31.92 6.37
CA PHE A 136 -49.36 31.70 7.58
C PHE A 136 -48.76 30.80 8.67
N THR A 137 -47.73 29.99 8.43
CA THR A 137 -47.15 29.14 9.52
C THR A 137 -45.75 28.66 9.20
N GLY A 138 -44.80 29.35 9.66
CA GLY A 138 -43.40 29.26 9.49
C GLY A 138 -42.65 28.02 9.87
N THR A 139 -41.95 27.43 8.93
CA THR A 139 -40.64 26.81 9.13
C THR A 139 -39.78 26.96 7.89
N ALA A 140 -38.54 27.34 8.11
CA ALA A 140 -37.58 27.66 7.07
C ALA A 140 -37.32 26.51 6.10
N GLY A 141 -37.21 26.82 4.81
CA GLY A 141 -36.89 25.85 3.77
C GLY A 141 -35.41 25.60 3.54
N ASN A 142 -34.51 26.40 4.10
CA ASN A 142 -33.09 26.19 4.06
C ASN A 142 -32.44 26.42 5.43
N SER A 143 -31.44 25.67 5.73
CA SER A 143 -30.65 25.85 6.93
C SER A 143 -29.19 25.48 6.72
N VAL A 144 -28.33 26.20 7.46
CA VAL A 144 -26.95 25.82 7.70
C VAL A 144 -26.81 25.59 9.20
N THR A 145 -26.32 24.45 9.59
CA THR A 145 -26.16 24.06 11.01
C THR A 145 -24.72 23.69 11.27
N ALA A 146 -24.14 24.20 12.34
CA ALA A 146 -22.88 23.73 12.92
C ALA A 146 -23.18 23.09 14.28
N ALA A 147 -22.72 21.88 14.47
CA ALA A 147 -23.05 21.07 15.65
C ALA A 147 -21.84 20.43 16.29
N LEU A 148 -21.96 20.18 17.61
CA LEU A 148 -20.95 19.54 18.44
C LEU A 148 -21.62 18.44 19.27
N TRP A 149 -21.20 17.19 19.05
CA TRP A 149 -21.49 16.09 19.96
C TRP A 149 -20.39 15.99 21.02
N VAL A 150 -20.75 16.29 22.27
CA VAL A 150 -19.84 16.34 23.43
C VAL A 150 -19.60 14.91 23.95
N ASN A 151 -19.00 14.10 23.12
CA ASN A 151 -18.62 12.71 23.40
C ASN A 151 -17.37 12.35 22.59
N THR A 152 -16.43 11.65 23.21
CA THR A 152 -15.18 11.23 22.57
C THR A 152 -15.29 9.89 21.86
N ALA A 153 -16.40 9.17 22.00
CA ALA A 153 -16.61 7.90 21.30
C ALA A 153 -16.64 8.08 19.79
N ALA A 154 -16.11 7.13 19.05
CA ALA A 154 -16.25 7.09 17.60
C ALA A 154 -17.72 6.94 17.18
N ILE A 155 -18.11 7.55 16.06
CA ILE A 155 -19.48 7.41 15.54
C ILE A 155 -19.60 6.06 14.85
N THR A 156 -20.40 5.15 15.41
CA THR A 156 -20.67 3.81 14.89
C THR A 156 -22.09 3.65 14.37
N THR A 157 -22.99 4.57 14.77
CA THR A 157 -24.41 4.52 14.40
C THR A 157 -24.97 5.93 14.25
N LEU A 158 -25.72 6.16 13.17
CA LEU A 158 -26.54 7.36 12.93
C LEU A 158 -27.99 6.96 12.76
N VAL A 159 -28.87 7.61 13.50
CA VAL A 159 -30.33 7.42 13.37
C VAL A 159 -30.98 8.73 12.96
N LEU A 160 -31.72 8.71 11.87
CA LEU A 160 -32.50 9.83 11.36
C LEU A 160 -33.99 9.54 11.48
N ASN A 161 -34.75 10.51 11.89
CA ASN A 161 -36.20 10.47 11.84
C ASN A 161 -36.78 11.88 11.65
N PRO A 162 -37.97 12.04 11.08
CA PRO A 162 -38.66 13.32 11.10
C PRO A 162 -39.00 13.69 12.54
N ASP A 163 -39.12 14.98 12.82
CA ASP A 163 -39.39 15.51 14.17
C ASP A 163 -40.73 15.08 14.75
N ASP A 164 -41.70 14.71 13.93
CA ASP A 164 -43.06 14.41 14.37
C ASP A 164 -43.78 13.27 13.62
N SER A 165 -43.08 12.53 12.72
CA SER A 165 -43.78 11.53 11.91
C SER A 165 -42.86 10.46 11.31
N SER A 166 -43.06 10.15 10.03
CA SER A 166 -42.32 9.18 9.25
C SER A 166 -41.81 9.79 7.95
N PHE A 167 -40.75 9.27 7.39
CA PHE A 167 -40.30 9.56 6.03
C PHE A 167 -41.29 8.92 5.02
N ALA A 168 -41.57 9.63 3.94
CA ALA A 168 -42.40 9.12 2.84
C ALA A 168 -41.61 8.12 1.97
N ALA A 169 -42.33 7.22 1.31
CA ALA A 169 -41.75 6.38 0.26
C ALA A 169 -41.10 7.24 -0.82
N GLY A 170 -40.01 6.74 -1.41
CA GLY A 170 -39.15 7.46 -2.36
C GLY A 170 -38.05 8.27 -1.73
N SER A 171 -38.03 8.44 -0.40
CA SER A 171 -36.87 9.06 0.30
C SER A 171 -35.61 8.21 0.17
N THR A 172 -34.48 8.87 -0.06
CA THR A 172 -33.17 8.22 -0.26
C THR A 172 -32.11 8.81 0.66
N PHE A 173 -31.25 7.94 1.14
CA PHE A 173 -30.19 8.26 2.10
C PHE A 173 -28.91 7.54 1.70
N TYR A 174 -27.80 8.27 1.59
CA TYR A 174 -26.51 7.73 1.19
C TYR A 174 -25.44 8.16 2.17
N LEU A 175 -24.80 7.21 2.85
CA LEU A 175 -23.65 7.46 3.72
C LEU A 175 -22.36 7.13 2.99
N TYR A 176 -21.46 8.11 2.92
CA TYR A 176 -20.14 7.99 2.32
C TYR A 176 -19.04 8.17 3.37
N GLY A 177 -17.95 7.41 3.23
CA GLY A 177 -16.68 7.67 3.88
C GLY A 177 -15.77 8.49 2.98
N ILE A 178 -15.00 9.40 3.58
CA ILE A 178 -14.05 10.25 2.87
C ILE A 178 -12.65 10.02 3.40
N GLY A 179 -11.68 9.94 2.49
CA GLY A 179 -10.31 9.59 2.85
C GLY A 179 -10.29 8.21 3.49
N GLY A 180 -9.20 7.88 4.13
CA GLY A 180 -9.14 6.65 4.93
C GLY A 180 -8.15 5.64 4.41
N THR A 181 -7.79 4.72 5.32
CA THR A 181 -6.90 3.60 5.04
C THR A 181 -7.67 2.51 4.31
N ARG A 182 -7.38 2.31 3.03
CA ARG A 182 -8.02 1.29 2.19
C ARG A 182 -7.51 -0.12 2.45
N ALA A 183 -6.28 -0.21 2.99
CA ALA A 183 -5.66 -1.47 3.41
C ALA A 183 -4.65 -1.23 4.54
N THR A 184 -4.29 -2.29 5.24
CA THR A 184 -3.26 -2.29 6.28
C THR A 184 -2.15 -3.30 5.96
N GLY A 185 -1.02 -3.17 6.64
CA GLY A 185 0.14 -4.05 6.51
C GLY A 185 1.30 -3.40 5.76
N GLY A 186 2.52 -3.78 6.13
CA GLY A 186 3.75 -3.17 5.63
C GLY A 186 3.94 -1.71 6.02
N THR A 187 4.96 -1.08 5.45
CA THR A 187 5.16 0.38 5.55
C THR A 187 4.32 1.05 4.48
N ILE A 188 3.46 1.99 4.87
CA ILE A 188 2.55 2.68 3.96
C ILE A 188 3.13 4.03 3.58
N THR A 189 3.25 4.28 2.28
CA THR A 189 3.60 5.58 1.71
C THR A 189 2.61 5.94 0.60
N SER A 190 2.52 7.19 0.20
CA SER A 190 1.65 7.62 -0.89
C SER A 190 2.27 8.77 -1.67
N ASP A 191 1.96 8.82 -2.95
CA ASP A 191 2.14 9.99 -3.81
C ASP A 191 0.76 10.53 -4.25
N ASN A 192 0.74 11.45 -5.23
CA ASN A 192 -0.50 12.05 -5.70
C ASN A 192 -1.46 11.06 -6.39
N ASN A 193 -0.96 9.90 -6.84
CA ASN A 193 -1.70 8.96 -7.67
C ASN A 193 -1.90 7.59 -7.01
N TYR A 194 -0.95 7.16 -6.16
CA TYR A 194 -0.91 5.81 -5.63
C TYR A 194 -0.63 5.77 -4.13
N THR A 195 -1.21 4.77 -3.47
CA THR A 195 -0.81 4.31 -2.14
C THR A 195 0.02 3.05 -2.29
N TYR A 196 1.14 2.97 -1.57
CA TYR A 196 2.11 1.88 -1.58
C TYR A 196 2.16 1.19 -0.23
N HIS A 197 2.23 -0.14 -0.25
CA HIS A 197 2.52 -0.98 0.91
C HIS A 197 3.81 -1.74 0.65
N THR A 198 4.84 -1.48 1.44
CA THR A 198 6.16 -2.08 1.30
C THR A 198 6.41 -3.09 2.41
N PHE A 199 6.76 -4.30 2.03
CA PHE A 199 7.08 -5.41 2.93
C PHE A 199 8.55 -5.80 2.76
N THR A 200 9.32 -5.70 3.84
CA THR A 200 10.73 -6.13 3.92
C THR A 200 10.92 -7.35 4.82
N SER A 201 9.84 -7.84 5.40
CA SER A 201 9.72 -9.09 6.14
C SER A 201 8.37 -9.73 5.86
N THR A 202 8.29 -11.06 5.98
CA THR A 202 7.03 -11.80 5.79
C THR A 202 5.96 -11.29 6.75
N SER A 203 4.84 -10.84 6.19
CA SER A 203 3.72 -10.25 6.93
C SER A 203 2.43 -10.31 6.11
N THR A 204 1.37 -9.71 6.63
CA THR A 204 0.04 -9.74 6.04
C THR A 204 -0.37 -8.37 5.52
N PHE A 205 -0.90 -8.33 4.31
CA PHE A 205 -1.66 -7.21 3.77
C PHE A 205 -3.15 -7.51 3.96
N THR A 206 -3.92 -6.60 4.52
CA THR A 206 -5.37 -6.76 4.69
C THR A 206 -6.10 -5.63 3.97
N ALA A 207 -6.92 -5.98 2.98
CA ALA A 207 -7.79 -5.02 2.32
C ALA A 207 -9.00 -4.71 3.20
N LEU A 208 -9.23 -3.45 3.54
CA LEU A 208 -10.37 -2.99 4.35
C LEU A 208 -11.59 -2.68 3.48
N GLU A 209 -11.35 -2.42 2.20
CA GLU A 209 -12.37 -2.26 1.16
C GLU A 209 -11.96 -2.98 -0.12
N LYS A 210 -12.88 -3.07 -1.10
CA LYS A 210 -12.54 -3.65 -2.40
C LYS A 210 -11.62 -2.71 -3.18
N ILE A 211 -10.39 -3.15 -3.42
CA ILE A 211 -9.37 -2.44 -4.19
C ILE A 211 -9.31 -3.05 -5.60
N LYS A 212 -9.52 -2.22 -6.61
CA LYS A 212 -9.35 -2.60 -8.02
C LYS A 212 -8.05 -2.06 -8.57
N ASN A 213 -7.53 -2.70 -9.62
CA ASN A 213 -6.31 -2.30 -10.32
C ASN A 213 -5.09 -2.18 -9.40
N ALA A 214 -5.01 -3.05 -8.39
CA ALA A 214 -3.80 -3.16 -7.60
C ALA A 214 -2.69 -3.79 -8.45
N GLU A 215 -1.47 -3.33 -8.24
CA GLU A 215 -0.27 -3.79 -8.90
C GLU A 215 0.70 -4.32 -7.84
N VAL A 216 1.39 -5.40 -8.15
CA VAL A 216 2.28 -6.10 -7.21
C VAL A 216 3.66 -6.25 -7.85
N LEU A 217 4.68 -5.77 -7.17
CA LEU A 217 6.09 -5.97 -7.50
C LEU A 217 6.71 -6.91 -6.47
N LEU A 218 7.23 -8.03 -6.95
CA LEU A 218 7.92 -9.05 -6.15
C LEU A 218 9.39 -9.04 -6.49
N VAL A 219 10.24 -9.02 -5.47
CA VAL A 219 11.68 -9.20 -5.59
C VAL A 219 12.10 -10.30 -4.63
N ALA A 220 12.67 -11.37 -5.14
CA ALA A 220 13.13 -12.50 -4.35
C ALA A 220 14.48 -12.21 -3.66
N GLY A 221 14.91 -13.06 -2.74
CA GLY A 221 16.24 -12.99 -2.15
C GLY A 221 17.33 -13.34 -3.15
N GLY A 222 18.46 -12.63 -3.13
CA GLY A 222 19.66 -12.93 -3.94
C GLY A 222 20.39 -14.17 -3.46
N GLY A 223 21.15 -14.83 -4.34
CA GLY A 223 22.02 -15.96 -3.99
C GLY A 223 23.29 -15.51 -3.26
N SER A 224 23.92 -16.42 -2.52
CA SER A 224 25.25 -16.17 -1.93
C SER A 224 26.33 -16.14 -3.00
N GLY A 225 27.43 -15.46 -2.74
CA GLY A 225 28.67 -15.69 -3.45
C GLY A 225 29.25 -17.07 -3.15
N GLY A 226 30.12 -17.58 -4.02
CA GLY A 226 30.77 -18.88 -3.88
C GLY A 226 31.90 -18.85 -2.89
N TYR A 227 32.01 -19.91 -2.07
CA TYR A 227 33.17 -20.25 -1.30
C TYR A 227 34.26 -20.83 -2.21
N THR A 228 35.53 -20.65 -1.84
CA THR A 228 36.64 -21.29 -2.54
C THR A 228 37.82 -21.62 -1.60
N ILE A 229 38.46 -22.74 -1.85
CA ILE A 229 39.75 -23.13 -1.22
C ILE A 229 40.83 -23.37 -2.28
N SER A 230 40.50 -23.22 -3.57
CA SER A 230 41.44 -23.40 -4.68
C SER A 230 42.26 -22.13 -4.93
N ASN A 231 43.22 -22.21 -5.84
CA ASN A 231 43.99 -21.05 -6.30
C ASN A 231 43.17 -20.17 -7.25
N GLY A 232 41.92 -19.76 -6.83
CA GLY A 232 41.00 -19.08 -7.69
C GLY A 232 39.98 -18.25 -6.95
N GLY A 233 38.95 -17.85 -7.65
CA GLY A 233 37.85 -17.07 -7.13
C GLY A 233 36.52 -17.85 -7.07
N GLY A 234 35.67 -17.57 -6.07
CA GLY A 234 34.30 -18.01 -6.02
C GLY A 234 33.42 -17.18 -6.96
N GLY A 235 32.48 -17.79 -7.66
CA GLY A 235 31.49 -17.07 -8.50
C GLY A 235 30.64 -16.10 -7.69
N GLY A 236 30.20 -15.00 -8.29
CA GLY A 236 29.25 -14.06 -7.67
C GLY A 236 27.84 -14.66 -7.58
N GLY A 237 27.08 -14.33 -6.53
CA GLY A 237 25.67 -14.73 -6.40
C GLY A 237 24.78 -14.05 -7.44
N GLY A 238 23.80 -14.76 -7.99
CA GLY A 238 22.76 -14.17 -8.84
C GLY A 238 21.79 -13.35 -8.03
N ALA A 239 21.24 -12.32 -8.64
CA ALA A 239 20.18 -11.55 -8.02
C ALA A 239 18.88 -12.35 -7.89
N GLY A 240 18.05 -12.01 -6.92
CA GLY A 240 16.67 -12.49 -6.85
C GLY A 240 15.87 -12.10 -8.10
N GLY A 241 14.98 -12.98 -8.50
CA GLY A 241 14.06 -12.70 -9.61
C GLY A 241 13.15 -11.52 -9.30
N VAL A 242 12.80 -10.77 -10.36
CA VAL A 242 11.84 -9.67 -10.29
C VAL A 242 10.60 -10.08 -11.06
N SER A 243 9.43 -9.98 -10.44
CA SER A 243 8.13 -10.28 -11.06
C SER A 243 7.15 -9.15 -10.81
N TYR A 244 6.42 -8.76 -11.82
CA TYR A 244 5.41 -7.72 -11.77
C TYR A 244 4.08 -8.24 -12.27
N THR A 245 2.98 -7.93 -11.50
CA THR A 245 1.61 -8.30 -11.85
C THR A 245 0.69 -7.11 -11.68
N ALA A 246 -0.05 -6.74 -12.72
CA ALA A 246 -1.01 -5.65 -12.71
C ALA A 246 -2.46 -6.16 -12.64
N GLY A 247 -3.40 -5.22 -12.46
CA GLY A 247 -4.83 -5.47 -12.61
C GLY A 247 -5.47 -6.35 -11.53
N GLN A 248 -4.84 -6.47 -10.37
CA GLN A 248 -5.35 -7.30 -9.30
C GLN A 248 -6.58 -6.67 -8.62
N THR A 249 -7.56 -7.51 -8.28
CA THR A 249 -8.67 -7.12 -7.42
C THR A 249 -8.47 -7.73 -6.04
N LEU A 250 -8.37 -6.88 -5.01
CA LEU A 250 -8.25 -7.29 -3.62
C LEU A 250 -9.60 -7.06 -2.94
N TYR A 251 -10.09 -8.06 -2.22
CA TYR A 251 -11.45 -8.04 -1.68
C TYR A 251 -11.48 -7.59 -0.23
N ALA A 252 -12.48 -6.80 0.13
CA ALA A 252 -12.70 -6.30 1.48
C ALA A 252 -12.71 -7.42 2.52
N GLY A 253 -12.07 -7.18 3.66
CA GLY A 253 -11.96 -8.15 4.75
C GLY A 253 -11.03 -9.32 4.49
N THR A 254 -10.37 -9.39 3.31
CA THR A 254 -9.46 -10.47 2.96
C THR A 254 -8.03 -10.12 3.34
N SER A 255 -7.36 -11.09 3.95
CA SER A 255 -5.94 -11.02 4.29
C SER A 255 -5.10 -11.79 3.26
N TYR A 256 -4.03 -11.18 2.78
CA TYR A 256 -3.09 -11.72 1.79
C TYR A 256 -1.70 -11.79 2.40
N THR A 257 -1.03 -12.93 2.31
CA THR A 257 0.34 -13.08 2.79
C THR A 257 1.33 -12.49 1.79
N ALA A 258 2.19 -11.58 2.25
CA ALA A 258 3.39 -11.14 1.56
C ALA A 258 4.59 -11.94 2.11
N LEU A 259 5.01 -12.96 1.40
CA LEU A 259 6.17 -13.79 1.73
C LEU A 259 7.43 -13.13 1.15
N ILE A 260 8.41 -12.87 1.99
CA ILE A 260 9.68 -12.23 1.60
C ILE A 260 10.81 -13.25 1.61
N GLY A 261 11.46 -13.43 0.45
CA GLY A 261 12.59 -14.33 0.30
C GLY A 261 13.83 -13.84 1.04
N ALA A 262 14.39 -14.69 1.87
CA ALA A 262 15.71 -14.45 2.46
C ALA A 262 16.80 -14.56 1.40
N GLY A 263 17.87 -13.80 1.55
CA GLY A 263 19.09 -14.01 0.76
C GLY A 263 19.76 -15.34 1.12
N GLY A 264 20.51 -15.91 0.19
CA GLY A 264 21.37 -17.08 0.46
C GLY A 264 22.34 -16.74 1.58
N ALA A 265 22.50 -17.66 2.54
CA ALA A 265 23.40 -17.46 3.67
C ALA A 265 24.86 -17.40 3.22
N THR A 266 25.75 -16.91 4.08
CA THR A 266 27.23 -16.92 3.87
C THR A 266 27.69 -18.33 3.54
N ALA A 267 28.35 -18.53 2.39
CA ALA A 267 28.89 -19.83 1.99
C ALA A 267 30.22 -20.07 2.70
N THR A 268 30.23 -21.02 3.63
CA THR A 268 31.44 -21.43 4.40
C THR A 268 32.00 -22.75 3.91
N SER A 269 31.48 -23.33 2.87
CA SER A 269 31.88 -24.56 2.22
C SER A 269 31.53 -24.48 0.72
N ALA A 270 31.91 -25.53 -0.03
CA ALA A 270 31.61 -25.60 -1.47
C ALA A 270 30.08 -25.73 -1.81
N THR A 271 29.22 -25.75 -0.78
CA THR A 271 27.77 -25.78 -0.98
C THR A 271 27.28 -24.46 -1.57
N VAL A 272 26.56 -24.54 -2.67
CA VAL A 272 25.95 -23.39 -3.34
C VAL A 272 24.64 -23.04 -2.65
N LEU A 273 24.51 -21.81 -2.17
CA LEU A 273 23.37 -21.34 -1.38
C LEU A 273 22.55 -20.30 -2.17
N SER A 274 21.45 -20.75 -2.74
CA SER A 274 20.50 -19.88 -3.45
C SER A 274 19.66 -19.08 -2.48
N GLY A 275 19.13 -17.94 -2.95
CA GLY A 275 18.11 -17.18 -2.23
C GLY A 275 16.75 -17.89 -2.20
N SER A 276 15.86 -17.40 -1.37
CA SER A 276 14.47 -17.88 -1.27
C SER A 276 13.51 -17.05 -2.14
N ASN A 277 12.38 -17.65 -2.50
CA ASN A 277 11.35 -17.00 -3.29
C ASN A 277 10.60 -15.92 -2.49
N SER A 278 10.16 -14.87 -3.17
CA SER A 278 9.14 -13.94 -2.66
C SER A 278 7.81 -14.17 -3.37
N GLN A 279 6.70 -14.05 -2.65
CA GLN A 279 5.37 -14.31 -3.19
C GLN A 279 4.32 -13.43 -2.52
N PHE A 280 3.30 -13.03 -3.25
CA PHE A 280 2.11 -12.39 -2.69
C PHE A 280 0.89 -13.28 -2.93
N SER A 281 0.35 -13.84 -1.86
CA SER A 281 -0.80 -14.76 -1.90
C SER A 281 -0.57 -15.90 -2.91
N SER A 282 -1.45 -16.07 -3.88
CA SER A 282 -1.42 -17.08 -4.92
C SER A 282 -0.76 -16.65 -6.24
N LEU A 283 -0.18 -15.43 -6.31
CA LEU A 283 0.50 -14.96 -7.50
C LEU A 283 1.76 -15.81 -7.77
N THR A 284 2.19 -15.83 -9.02
CA THR A 284 3.45 -16.50 -9.41
C THR A 284 4.60 -15.90 -8.63
N ALA A 285 5.38 -16.74 -7.94
CA ALA A 285 6.49 -16.30 -7.12
C ALA A 285 7.63 -15.71 -7.98
N ALA A 286 8.29 -14.71 -7.45
CA ALA A 286 9.63 -14.36 -7.85
C ALA A 286 10.60 -15.40 -7.29
N VAL A 287 11.44 -15.97 -8.14
CA VAL A 287 12.35 -17.07 -7.83
C VAL A 287 13.62 -16.52 -7.19
N GLY A 288 14.11 -17.15 -6.12
CA GLY A 288 15.38 -16.79 -5.47
C GLY A 288 16.55 -16.81 -6.44
N GLY A 289 17.53 -15.94 -6.24
CA GLY A 289 18.75 -15.86 -7.02
C GLY A 289 19.62 -17.10 -6.85
N GLY A 290 20.27 -17.55 -7.90
CA GLY A 290 21.19 -18.68 -7.87
C GLY A 290 22.48 -18.35 -7.10
N GLY A 291 22.90 -19.26 -6.22
CA GLY A 291 24.20 -19.11 -5.55
C GLY A 291 25.36 -19.22 -6.53
N GLY A 292 26.42 -18.44 -6.30
CA GLY A 292 27.70 -18.60 -6.95
C GLY A 292 28.45 -19.83 -6.43
N GLY A 293 29.35 -20.40 -7.23
CA GLY A 293 30.09 -21.57 -6.78
C GLY A 293 31.05 -22.08 -7.86
N GLY A 294 31.48 -23.32 -7.73
CA GLY A 294 32.21 -24.00 -8.82
C GLY A 294 31.36 -23.89 -10.10
N THR A 295 30.18 -24.49 -10.17
CA THR A 295 29.17 -24.20 -11.20
C THR A 295 28.11 -23.30 -10.56
N GLY A 296 27.81 -22.18 -11.25
CA GLY A 296 26.77 -21.30 -10.77
C GLY A 296 25.39 -21.96 -10.79
N ALA A 297 24.59 -21.80 -9.74
CA ALA A 297 23.25 -22.32 -9.65
C ALA A 297 22.27 -21.54 -10.52
N THR A 298 21.22 -22.23 -10.99
CA THR A 298 20.06 -21.60 -11.59
C THR A 298 19.26 -20.83 -10.55
N GLY A 299 18.57 -19.75 -10.95
CA GLY A 299 17.72 -18.96 -10.05
C GLY A 299 16.87 -17.97 -10.78
N GLY A 300 16.31 -17.00 -10.08
CA GLY A 300 15.69 -15.82 -10.66
C GLY A 300 16.67 -15.16 -11.62
N SER A 301 17.87 -14.79 -11.14
CA SER A 301 19.06 -14.62 -11.94
C SER A 301 20.08 -15.68 -11.55
N GLY A 302 20.87 -16.15 -12.51
CA GLY A 302 21.82 -17.24 -12.32
C GLY A 302 23.08 -16.81 -11.56
N GLY A 303 23.64 -17.69 -10.74
CA GLY A 303 24.93 -17.48 -10.07
C GLY A 303 26.10 -17.53 -11.03
N GLY A 304 27.19 -16.84 -10.75
CA GLY A 304 28.45 -16.89 -11.48
C GLY A 304 29.19 -18.20 -11.26
N GLY A 305 29.92 -18.67 -12.28
CA GLY A 305 30.82 -19.82 -12.18
C GLY A 305 32.18 -19.42 -11.58
N GLY A 306 32.73 -20.28 -10.72
CA GLY A 306 34.13 -20.21 -10.30
C GLY A 306 35.02 -20.98 -11.26
N ASP A 307 36.32 -20.77 -11.21
CA ASP A 307 37.41 -21.58 -11.82
C ASP A 307 37.00 -22.39 -13.09
N SER A 308 36.97 -21.79 -14.28
CA SER A 308 36.65 -22.47 -15.55
C SER A 308 35.25 -23.12 -15.60
N SER A 309 34.34 -22.77 -14.69
CA SER A 309 33.03 -23.37 -14.63
C SER A 309 31.94 -22.44 -15.21
N SER A 310 30.81 -23.02 -15.65
CA SER A 310 29.72 -22.28 -16.23
C SER A 310 28.98 -21.45 -15.19
N GLY A 311 28.49 -20.29 -15.60
CA GLY A 311 27.45 -19.58 -14.84
C GLY A 311 26.09 -20.28 -14.92
N GLY A 312 25.23 -20.02 -13.92
CA GLY A 312 23.90 -20.55 -13.84
C GLY A 312 22.90 -19.85 -14.80
N ALA A 313 21.89 -20.58 -15.21
CA ALA A 313 20.81 -20.02 -16.03
C ALA A 313 19.84 -19.19 -15.19
N ALA A 314 19.13 -18.26 -15.81
CA ALA A 314 18.06 -17.50 -15.17
C ALA A 314 16.69 -18.13 -15.42
N THR A 315 15.72 -17.81 -14.55
CA THR A 315 14.31 -17.99 -14.79
C THR A 315 13.86 -16.96 -15.83
N THR A 316 13.27 -17.46 -16.93
CA THR A 316 12.79 -16.62 -18.03
C THR A 316 11.85 -15.52 -17.53
N GLY A 317 12.15 -14.27 -17.91
CA GLY A 317 11.34 -13.08 -17.57
C GLY A 317 11.55 -12.55 -16.17
N GLN A 318 12.44 -13.16 -15.35
CA GLN A 318 12.70 -12.69 -13.98
C GLN A 318 14.12 -12.18 -13.75
N GLY A 319 15.07 -12.52 -14.64
CA GLY A 319 16.46 -12.10 -14.52
C GLY A 319 17.31 -12.60 -15.68
N ASN A 320 18.65 -12.58 -15.49
CA ASN A 320 19.62 -12.96 -16.51
C ASN A 320 20.64 -13.98 -15.98
N ALA A 321 21.30 -14.68 -16.88
CA ALA A 321 22.29 -15.69 -16.56
C ALA A 321 23.51 -15.11 -15.86
N GLY A 322 24.20 -15.91 -15.05
CA GLY A 322 25.53 -15.62 -14.51
C GLY A 322 26.63 -15.81 -15.55
N GLY A 323 27.75 -15.12 -15.35
CA GLY A 323 28.97 -15.25 -16.16
C GLY A 323 29.73 -16.52 -15.81
N ALA A 324 30.45 -17.07 -16.79
CA ALA A 324 31.36 -18.20 -16.56
C ALA A 324 32.69 -17.76 -15.91
N GLY A 325 33.26 -18.61 -15.09
CA GLY A 325 34.66 -18.47 -14.67
C GLY A 325 35.63 -18.84 -15.79
N GLN A 326 36.82 -18.29 -15.80
CA GLN A 326 37.87 -18.60 -16.80
C GLN A 326 39.22 -18.84 -16.16
N GLY A 327 39.81 -19.98 -16.47
CA GLY A 327 41.07 -20.42 -15.89
C GLY A 327 41.00 -20.56 -14.37
N GLN A 328 42.11 -20.82 -13.72
CA GLN A 328 42.19 -20.97 -12.25
C GLN A 328 42.27 -19.63 -11.51
N GLN A 329 42.00 -18.50 -12.10
CA GLN A 329 42.30 -17.18 -11.53
C GLN A 329 41.15 -16.22 -11.45
N SER A 330 40.10 -16.42 -12.26
CA SER A 330 38.99 -15.47 -12.35
C SER A 330 37.65 -16.15 -12.40
N ALA A 331 36.74 -15.70 -11.53
CA ALA A 331 35.38 -16.17 -11.45
C ALA A 331 34.42 -15.25 -12.25
N GLY A 332 33.30 -15.79 -12.66
CA GLY A 332 32.22 -15.03 -13.28
C GLY A 332 31.39 -14.27 -12.25
N GLY A 333 30.80 -13.14 -12.65
CA GLY A 333 29.80 -12.41 -11.87
C GLY A 333 28.43 -13.07 -11.95
N GLY A 334 27.62 -12.95 -10.91
CA GLY A 334 26.21 -13.37 -10.92
C GLY A 334 25.35 -12.49 -11.86
N GLY A 335 24.29 -13.06 -12.41
CA GLY A 335 23.31 -12.30 -13.22
C GLY A 335 22.55 -11.29 -12.37
N GLY A 336 22.16 -10.16 -12.98
CA GLY A 336 21.24 -9.18 -12.42
C GLY A 336 19.88 -9.22 -13.12
N ALA A 337 18.91 -8.51 -12.61
CA ALA A 337 17.59 -8.43 -13.26
C ALA A 337 17.64 -7.63 -14.57
N GLY A 338 18.57 -6.69 -14.73
CA GLY A 338 18.72 -5.87 -15.94
C GLY A 338 19.65 -6.48 -16.98
N THR A 339 20.82 -7.04 -16.55
CA THR A 339 21.82 -7.63 -17.47
C THR A 339 22.41 -8.94 -16.95
N ALA A 340 22.95 -9.73 -17.83
CA ALA A 340 23.72 -10.91 -17.46
C ALA A 340 24.98 -10.54 -16.67
N GLY A 341 25.46 -11.47 -15.84
CA GLY A 341 26.78 -11.38 -15.23
C GLY A 341 27.87 -11.54 -16.26
N THR A 342 28.97 -10.84 -16.05
CA THR A 342 30.13 -10.89 -16.97
C THR A 342 31.01 -12.11 -16.65
N ALA A 343 31.50 -12.77 -17.68
CA ALA A 343 32.47 -13.83 -17.49
C ALA A 343 33.80 -13.30 -16.93
N GLY A 344 34.49 -14.14 -16.19
CA GLY A 344 35.87 -13.86 -15.81
C GLY A 344 36.77 -13.78 -17.05
N TYR A 345 37.88 -13.11 -16.92
CA TYR A 345 38.85 -12.93 -17.99
C TYR A 345 40.27 -13.24 -17.48
N THR A 346 41.01 -14.10 -18.22
CA THR A 346 42.41 -14.43 -17.89
C THR A 346 43.33 -13.96 -18.99
N ASN A 347 44.33 -13.17 -18.58
CA ASN A 347 45.58 -13.00 -19.33
C ASN A 347 46.70 -13.85 -18.68
N ALA A 348 47.76 -14.09 -19.39
CA ALA A 348 48.88 -14.97 -18.96
C ALA A 348 49.44 -14.67 -17.54
N ASN A 349 49.25 -13.49 -17.00
CA ASN A 349 49.74 -13.05 -15.68
C ASN A 349 48.74 -12.26 -14.81
N SER A 350 47.47 -12.08 -15.25
CA SER A 350 46.48 -11.38 -14.47
C SER A 350 45.08 -11.89 -14.82
N GLY A 351 44.28 -12.26 -13.83
CA GLY A 351 42.89 -12.60 -13.99
C GLY A 351 42.01 -11.50 -13.43
N ASN A 352 41.06 -11.01 -14.21
CA ASN A 352 40.00 -10.13 -13.73
C ASN A 352 38.69 -10.91 -13.64
N SER A 353 38.13 -10.95 -12.47
CA SER A 353 36.82 -11.60 -12.29
C SER A 353 35.70 -10.75 -12.81
N GLY A 354 34.64 -11.42 -13.30
CA GLY A 354 33.53 -10.77 -13.91
C GLY A 354 32.70 -9.93 -12.92
N PRO A 355 32.37 -8.67 -13.28
CA PRO A 355 31.39 -7.91 -12.53
C PRO A 355 30.00 -8.58 -12.57
N GLY A 356 29.24 -8.35 -11.50
CA GLY A 356 27.84 -8.72 -11.45
C GLY A 356 27.00 -7.95 -12.46
N GLY A 357 25.95 -8.59 -12.96
CA GLY A 357 24.97 -7.97 -13.84
C GLY A 357 24.23 -6.82 -13.16
N LEU A 358 23.91 -5.79 -13.91
CA LEU A 358 23.14 -4.67 -13.41
C LEU A 358 21.73 -5.11 -12.99
N GLY A 359 21.20 -4.51 -11.96
CA GLY A 359 19.78 -4.59 -11.60
C GLY A 359 18.89 -3.85 -12.59
N THR A 360 17.59 -3.97 -12.40
CA THR A 360 16.60 -3.22 -13.19
C THR A 360 16.28 -1.87 -12.58
N SER A 361 16.07 -0.87 -13.44
CA SER A 361 15.56 0.47 -13.08
C SER A 361 14.11 0.70 -13.53
N SER A 362 13.45 -0.33 -14.09
CA SER A 362 12.08 -0.21 -14.64
C SER A 362 11.06 0.28 -13.61
N TYR A 363 11.34 0.12 -12.33
CA TYR A 363 10.44 0.49 -11.22
C TYR A 363 10.99 1.66 -10.38
N THR A 364 11.82 2.52 -10.97
CA THR A 364 12.46 3.67 -10.27
C THR A 364 11.45 4.51 -9.48
N TYR A 365 10.27 4.82 -10.05
CA TYR A 365 9.25 5.62 -9.35
C TYR A 365 8.66 4.92 -8.12
N TRP A 366 8.52 3.59 -8.14
CA TRP A 366 8.08 2.82 -6.98
C TRP A 366 9.13 2.90 -5.86
N HIS A 367 10.39 2.71 -6.22
CA HIS A 367 11.50 2.75 -5.27
C HIS A 367 11.72 4.16 -4.71
N TYR A 368 11.52 5.19 -5.53
CA TYR A 368 11.52 6.58 -5.06
C TYR A 368 10.39 6.82 -4.05
N ALA A 369 9.15 6.43 -4.36
CA ALA A 369 7.97 6.64 -3.51
C ALA A 369 8.04 5.85 -2.19
N THR A 370 8.75 4.73 -2.18
CA THR A 370 8.88 3.83 -1.02
C THR A 370 10.24 3.91 -0.32
N SER A 371 11.15 4.76 -0.78
CA SER A 371 12.53 4.86 -0.28
C SER A 371 13.27 3.51 -0.25
N THR A 372 13.06 2.68 -1.28
CA THR A 372 13.70 1.36 -1.44
C THR A 372 14.64 1.36 -2.64
N GLY A 373 15.39 0.23 -2.82
CA GLY A 373 16.38 0.12 -3.90
C GLY A 373 17.66 0.92 -3.65
N VAL A 374 18.56 0.94 -4.63
CA VAL A 374 19.84 1.63 -4.59
C VAL A 374 19.83 2.76 -5.60
N SER A 375 20.00 3.99 -5.13
CA SER A 375 20.05 5.16 -6.01
C SER A 375 21.42 5.35 -6.64
N SER A 376 21.44 5.63 -7.94
CA SER A 376 22.64 6.04 -8.69
C SER A 376 22.23 7.12 -9.70
N GLY A 377 22.75 8.33 -9.52
CA GLY A 377 22.44 9.48 -10.39
C GLY A 377 20.93 9.83 -10.45
N GLY A 378 20.18 9.62 -9.35
CA GLY A 378 18.74 9.88 -9.29
C GLY A 378 17.85 8.74 -9.85
N THR A 379 18.46 7.69 -10.40
CA THR A 379 17.78 6.47 -10.86
C THR A 379 17.91 5.39 -9.78
N TYR A 380 16.82 4.70 -9.46
CA TYR A 380 16.82 3.61 -8.49
C TYR A 380 16.92 2.25 -9.18
N PHE A 381 17.83 1.41 -8.70
CA PHE A 381 18.07 0.06 -9.19
C PHE A 381 17.76 -0.97 -8.10
N ILE A 382 17.34 -2.17 -8.51
CA ILE A 382 17.08 -3.30 -7.62
C ILE A 382 17.52 -4.61 -8.29
N ALA A 383 17.82 -5.63 -7.50
CA ALA A 383 18.25 -6.95 -7.99
C ALA A 383 19.50 -6.90 -8.89
N GLY A 384 20.60 -6.35 -8.35
CA GLY A 384 21.94 -6.42 -8.96
C GLY A 384 22.65 -7.72 -8.60
N GLY A 385 23.41 -8.31 -9.52
CA GLY A 385 24.20 -9.52 -9.30
C GLY A 385 25.49 -9.26 -8.50
N GLY A 386 25.98 -10.26 -7.79
CA GLY A 386 27.28 -10.20 -7.08
C GLY A 386 28.47 -10.29 -8.02
N GLY A 387 29.57 -9.63 -7.72
CA GLY A 387 30.84 -9.74 -8.45
C GLY A 387 31.56 -11.06 -8.15
N GLY A 388 32.29 -11.59 -9.11
CA GLY A 388 33.18 -12.76 -8.91
C GLY A 388 34.39 -12.42 -8.05
N GLY A 389 34.75 -13.31 -7.17
CA GLY A 389 36.01 -13.22 -6.40
C GLY A 389 37.23 -13.60 -7.26
N ASN A 390 38.42 -13.27 -6.79
CA ASN A 390 39.61 -13.45 -7.59
C ASN A 390 40.72 -14.16 -6.82
N LYS A 391 41.77 -14.58 -7.50
CA LYS A 391 42.99 -15.15 -6.87
C LYS A 391 43.75 -14.07 -6.08
N LYS A 392 44.42 -14.48 -4.98
CA LYS A 392 45.15 -13.60 -4.04
C LYS A 392 46.12 -12.63 -4.69
N ASP A 393 46.88 -13.10 -5.71
CA ASP A 393 48.03 -12.37 -6.24
C ASP A 393 47.63 -11.29 -7.31
N THR A 394 46.34 -11.06 -7.51
CA THR A 394 45.79 -10.03 -8.38
C THR A 394 44.93 -9.04 -7.60
N PRO A 395 45.51 -8.07 -6.87
CA PRO A 395 44.83 -7.27 -5.88
C PRO A 395 43.70 -6.36 -6.41
N ASN A 396 43.63 -6.11 -7.73
CA ASN A 396 42.63 -5.26 -8.35
C ASN A 396 41.67 -5.99 -9.30
N GLY A 397 41.64 -7.33 -9.26
CA GLY A 397 40.95 -8.12 -10.25
C GLY A 397 39.56 -8.67 -9.86
N ALA A 398 39.05 -8.36 -8.66
CA ALA A 398 37.73 -8.83 -8.28
C ALA A 398 36.64 -8.05 -9.04
N GLY A 399 35.58 -8.77 -9.35
CA GLY A 399 34.39 -8.19 -9.99
C GLY A 399 33.65 -7.22 -9.09
N ALA A 400 33.27 -6.06 -9.61
CA ALA A 400 32.38 -5.16 -8.92
C ALA A 400 30.98 -5.79 -8.77
N GLY A 401 30.25 -5.46 -7.73
CA GLY A 401 28.81 -5.77 -7.62
C GLY A 401 27.99 -4.95 -8.61
N GLY A 402 26.93 -5.54 -9.15
CA GLY A 402 26.00 -4.86 -10.05
C GLY A 402 25.19 -3.80 -9.30
N LEU A 403 24.90 -2.65 -9.96
CA LEU A 403 23.99 -1.65 -9.41
C LEU A 403 22.63 -2.32 -9.06
N GLY A 404 22.04 -1.91 -7.96
CA GLY A 404 20.82 -2.54 -7.42
C GLY A 404 21.10 -3.50 -6.27
N GLY A 405 22.25 -3.34 -5.58
CA GLY A 405 22.53 -4.01 -4.33
C GLY A 405 23.42 -5.24 -4.44
N GLY A 406 24.05 -5.49 -5.58
CA GLY A 406 25.05 -6.57 -5.70
C GLY A 406 26.30 -6.31 -4.88
N GLY A 407 26.81 -7.32 -4.17
CA GLY A 407 28.06 -7.28 -3.40
C GLY A 407 29.28 -7.46 -4.30
N ALA A 408 30.36 -6.76 -4.03
CA ALA A 408 31.63 -6.92 -4.76
C ALA A 408 32.33 -8.24 -4.37
N GLY A 409 33.06 -8.82 -5.32
CA GLY A 409 33.95 -9.98 -5.07
C GLY A 409 35.08 -9.69 -4.13
N GLY A 410 35.59 -10.73 -3.45
CA GLY A 410 36.72 -10.66 -2.55
C GLY A 410 38.05 -10.51 -3.27
N VAL A 411 39.00 -9.83 -2.65
CA VAL A 411 40.38 -9.62 -3.05
C VAL A 411 41.34 -10.10 -1.97
N ALA A 412 42.54 -10.50 -2.34
CA ALA A 412 43.66 -10.75 -1.39
C ALA A 412 43.27 -11.61 -0.19
N LEU A 413 42.68 -12.77 -0.39
CA LEU A 413 42.22 -13.74 0.63
C LEU A 413 41.03 -13.26 1.48
N SER A 414 40.24 -12.34 0.96
CA SER A 414 39.05 -11.87 1.66
C SER A 414 37.76 -12.53 1.16
N ALA A 415 36.79 -12.54 2.04
CA ALA A 415 35.39 -12.78 1.65
C ALA A 415 34.92 -11.68 0.70
N GLY A 416 33.94 -11.99 -0.14
CA GLY A 416 33.19 -10.97 -0.86
C GLY A 416 32.35 -10.08 0.08
N THR A 417 31.72 -9.06 -0.45
CA THR A 417 30.74 -8.25 0.29
C THR A 417 29.33 -8.80 0.13
N ALA A 418 28.54 -8.66 1.17
CA ALA A 418 27.15 -9.12 1.12
C ALA A 418 26.30 -8.28 0.13
N GLY A 419 25.32 -8.91 -0.47
CA GLY A 419 24.25 -8.21 -1.16
C GLY A 419 23.46 -7.31 -0.20
N THR A 420 23.02 -6.16 -0.69
CA THR A 420 22.25 -5.19 0.09
C THR A 420 20.88 -5.78 0.46
N ALA A 421 20.55 -5.73 1.73
CA ALA A 421 19.24 -6.20 2.23
C ALA A 421 18.08 -5.44 1.56
N ASN A 422 16.94 -6.09 1.37
CA ASN A 422 15.72 -5.56 0.78
C ASN A 422 15.90 -5.04 -0.66
N THR A 423 16.85 -5.64 -1.39
CA THR A 423 17.07 -5.33 -2.81
C THR A 423 17.08 -6.58 -3.69
N GLY A 424 17.17 -7.77 -3.08
CA GLY A 424 17.40 -9.01 -3.83
C GLY A 424 18.80 -9.09 -4.45
N GLY A 425 19.77 -8.30 -3.99
CA GLY A 425 21.13 -8.28 -4.53
C GLY A 425 21.90 -9.57 -4.25
N GLY A 426 22.66 -10.06 -5.23
CA GLY A 426 23.55 -11.23 -5.05
C GLY A 426 24.78 -10.91 -4.20
N GLY A 427 25.27 -11.88 -3.44
CA GLY A 427 26.52 -11.76 -2.65
C GLY A 427 27.78 -11.90 -3.50
N GLY A 428 28.85 -11.21 -3.13
CA GLY A 428 30.15 -11.31 -3.79
C GLY A 428 30.85 -12.65 -3.54
N GLY A 429 31.55 -13.19 -4.53
CA GLY A 429 32.36 -14.41 -4.44
C GLY A 429 33.62 -14.21 -3.61
N ALA A 430 34.15 -15.28 -3.05
CA ALA A 430 35.36 -15.29 -2.23
C ALA A 430 36.65 -15.17 -3.05
N SER A 431 37.73 -14.68 -2.45
CA SER A 431 39.10 -14.74 -2.94
C SER A 431 39.87 -15.75 -2.13
N SER A 432 40.65 -16.64 -2.75
CA SER A 432 41.48 -17.60 -1.99
C SER A 432 42.79 -17.92 -2.67
N ASN A 433 43.67 -18.59 -1.87
CA ASN A 433 44.90 -19.22 -2.33
C ASN A 433 45.10 -20.48 -1.47
N TYR A 434 45.24 -21.63 -2.16
CA TYR A 434 45.42 -22.92 -1.49
C TYR A 434 46.59 -22.87 -0.48
N PRO A 435 46.48 -23.43 0.74
CA PRO A 435 45.30 -24.10 1.31
C PRO A 435 44.33 -23.19 2.05
N THR A 436 44.46 -21.87 1.98
CA THR A 436 43.63 -20.92 2.73
C THR A 436 42.36 -20.63 1.97
N GLY A 437 41.20 -21.06 2.50
CA GLY A 437 39.89 -20.77 1.97
C GLY A 437 39.29 -19.44 2.43
N SER A 438 38.37 -18.89 1.70
CA SER A 438 37.57 -17.73 2.08
C SER A 438 36.09 -17.96 1.82
N ASN A 439 35.27 -17.26 2.60
CA ASN A 439 33.79 -17.38 2.52
C ASN A 439 33.22 -16.56 1.39
N GLY A 440 32.24 -17.15 0.70
CA GLY A 440 31.34 -16.38 -0.17
C GLY A 440 30.39 -15.57 0.67
N ALA A 441 30.07 -14.35 0.25
CA ALA A 441 29.23 -13.45 1.01
C ALA A 441 27.71 -13.78 0.85
N ALA A 442 26.91 -13.45 1.85
CA ALA A 442 25.48 -13.65 1.82
C ALA A 442 24.79 -12.81 0.72
N GLY A 443 23.71 -13.31 0.14
CA GLY A 443 22.80 -12.52 -0.68
C GLY A 443 21.93 -11.58 0.16
N GLY A 444 21.43 -10.52 -0.45
CA GLY A 444 20.46 -9.61 0.15
C GLY A 444 19.03 -10.19 0.14
N SER A 445 18.23 -9.91 1.15
CA SER A 445 16.81 -10.26 1.17
C SER A 445 16.04 -9.56 0.05
N GLY A 446 14.90 -10.14 -0.34
CA GLY A 446 13.95 -9.54 -1.24
C GLY A 446 13.01 -8.53 -0.58
N LEU A 447 12.02 -8.10 -1.33
CA LEU A 447 10.91 -7.27 -0.86
C LEU A 447 9.65 -7.51 -1.69
N VAL A 448 8.50 -7.05 -1.18
CA VAL A 448 7.22 -6.97 -1.91
C VAL A 448 6.69 -5.55 -1.80
N ILE A 449 6.27 -4.97 -2.91
CA ILE A 449 5.56 -3.70 -2.95
C ILE A 449 4.21 -3.92 -3.63
N ILE A 450 3.14 -3.49 -2.94
CA ILE A 450 1.79 -3.46 -3.49
C ILE A 450 1.41 -2.00 -3.64
N ARG A 451 0.96 -1.58 -4.81
CA ARG A 451 0.38 -0.26 -4.98
C ARG A 451 -1.00 -0.32 -5.60
N TYR A 452 -1.80 0.67 -5.31
CA TYR A 452 -3.11 0.87 -5.91
C TYR A 452 -3.43 2.36 -6.01
N PRO A 453 -4.33 2.79 -6.93
CA PRO A 453 -4.72 4.18 -7.04
C PRO A 453 -5.18 4.75 -5.70
N SER A 454 -4.69 5.92 -5.33
CA SER A 454 -5.05 6.60 -4.06
C SER A 454 -6.51 7.03 -4.02
N VAL A 455 -7.18 7.03 -5.17
CA VAL A 455 -8.62 7.27 -5.37
C VAL A 455 -9.14 6.57 -6.60
#